data_6c25af69d5e82e5bb9db0e9fe9f1a14e
#
_entry.id   6c25af69d5e82e5bb9db0e9fe9f1a14e
#
_cell.length_a   1.000
_cell.length_b   1.000
_cell.length_c   1.000
_cell.angle_alpha   90.00
_cell.angle_beta   90.00
_cell.angle_gamma   90.00
#
_symmetry.space_group_name_H-M   'P 1'
#
loop_
_entity.id
_entity.type
_entity.pdbx_description
1 polymer ?
#
loop_
_entity_poly.entity_id
_entity_poly.type
_entity_poly.pdbx_seq_one_letter_code
_entity_poly.pdbx_strand_id
1 'polypeptide(L)'
;ESFTKDNVRVVPFRMKGGDDASCNNLYQAMRPTVIGLSDQDSLDGFGWASMEADSSEATWELLDVPAAGTVEDPVPVVIDQNTAMWSLQMRGGLGEVKAFDYGSGDVHFRVVGLLAGSVLQGKLIIGERAFENVFPSSTGYQYFLFAMQGGDASESAASELSDRDDEVDEIAEVLESRLVDAGMDVQRADHVLAGLLAVQNTYLRTFQSLGALGLLLGTIGL
;
A
#
# COMPACT_ATOMS: atom_id res chain seq x y z
N GLU A 1 20.44 -21.48 13.51
CA GLU A 1 19.46 -22.10 12.65
C GLU A 1 19.34 -21.27 11.37
N SER A 2 19.49 -21.95 10.26
CA SER A 2 19.63 -21.37 8.92
C SER A 2 18.24 -20.96 8.45
N PHE A 3 18.02 -19.68 8.24
CA PHE A 3 16.88 -19.23 7.44
C PHE A 3 16.93 -19.95 6.08
N THR A 4 15.99 -20.83 5.84
CA THR A 4 15.91 -21.52 4.54
C THR A 4 15.41 -20.48 3.55
N LYS A 5 16.32 -20.02 2.69
CA LYS A 5 16.20 -18.96 1.71
C LYS A 5 15.11 -19.20 0.65
N ASP A 6 14.48 -20.37 0.71
CA ASP A 6 13.64 -20.89 -0.37
C ASP A 6 12.15 -20.51 -0.26
N ASN A 7 11.69 -19.99 0.89
CA ASN A 7 10.27 -19.73 1.12
C ASN A 7 9.89 -18.26 1.34
N VAL A 8 10.86 -17.35 1.44
CA VAL A 8 10.57 -15.92 1.66
C VAL A 8 11.12 -15.07 0.52
N ARG A 9 10.23 -14.40 -0.17
CA ARG A 9 10.58 -13.42 -1.19
C ARG A 9 10.59 -12.03 -0.54
N VAL A 10 11.65 -11.26 -0.76
CA VAL A 10 11.81 -9.91 -0.23
C VAL A 10 11.76 -8.93 -1.38
N VAL A 11 10.84 -7.97 -1.30
CA VAL A 11 10.76 -6.86 -2.26
C VAL A 11 11.20 -5.58 -1.56
N PRO A 12 12.36 -5.04 -1.92
CA PRO A 12 12.87 -3.79 -1.37
C PRO A 12 12.28 -2.59 -2.10
N PHE A 13 12.04 -1.51 -1.36
CA PHE A 13 11.60 -0.24 -1.91
C PHE A 13 12.47 0.90 -1.40
N ARG A 14 12.81 1.81 -2.30
CA ARG A 14 13.28 3.15 -1.91
C ARG A 14 12.11 3.92 -1.29
N MET A 15 12.38 4.85 -0.40
CA MET A 15 11.31 5.63 0.21
C MET A 15 11.66 7.11 0.29
N LYS A 16 10.71 7.95 -0.11
CA LYS A 16 10.66 9.37 0.18
C LYS A 16 9.53 9.60 1.17
N GLY A 17 9.87 9.86 2.43
CA GLY A 17 8.88 10.18 3.45
C GLY A 17 8.06 11.40 3.05
N GLY A 18 6.77 11.32 3.29
CA GLY A 18 5.82 12.41 3.17
C GLY A 18 5.68 13.21 4.47
N ASP A 19 4.69 14.08 4.52
CA ASP A 19 4.27 14.71 5.76
C ASP A 19 3.70 13.63 6.68
N ASP A 20 4.17 13.62 7.92
CA ASP A 20 3.59 12.77 8.94
C ASP A 20 2.10 13.12 9.07
N ALA A 21 1.24 12.12 8.96
CA ALA A 21 -0.21 12.26 9.20
C ALA A 21 -0.46 12.40 10.72
N SER A 22 0.26 13.33 11.35
CA SER A 22 0.04 13.70 12.74
C SER A 22 -1.30 14.43 12.87
N CYS A 23 -1.88 14.38 14.06
CA CYS A 23 -3.21 14.91 14.40
C CYS A 23 -3.49 16.37 13.98
N ASN A 24 -2.49 17.09 13.50
CA ASN A 24 -2.62 18.46 13.01
C ASN A 24 -2.99 18.56 11.51
N ASN A 25 -2.99 17.48 10.76
CA ASN A 25 -3.23 17.50 9.31
C ASN A 25 -4.25 16.44 8.88
N LEU A 26 -5.42 16.47 9.52
CA LEU A 26 -6.48 15.45 9.38
C LEU A 26 -7.15 15.43 7.99
N TYR A 27 -6.88 16.38 7.09
CA TYR A 27 -7.71 16.57 5.90
C TYR A 27 -7.03 16.44 4.54
N GLN A 28 -5.71 16.56 4.43
CA GLN A 28 -4.98 16.34 3.18
C GLN A 28 -3.50 16.04 3.46
N ALA A 29 -3.00 14.91 3.01
CA ALA A 29 -1.57 14.72 2.89
C ALA A 29 -1.07 15.69 1.80
N MET A 30 -0.44 16.80 2.20
CA MET A 30 0.15 17.75 1.25
C MET A 30 1.36 17.13 0.55
N ARG A 31 2.00 16.15 1.18
CA ARG A 31 3.13 15.37 0.67
C ARG A 31 2.91 13.90 0.99
N PRO A 32 2.35 13.12 0.08
CA PRO A 32 2.22 11.68 0.29
C PRO A 32 3.59 11.00 0.31
N THR A 33 3.73 9.93 1.08
CA THR A 33 4.92 9.07 1.01
C THR A 33 5.01 8.43 -0.36
N VAL A 34 6.20 8.48 -0.97
CA VAL A 34 6.49 7.83 -2.26
C VAL A 34 7.41 6.66 -2.03
N ILE A 35 7.10 5.52 -2.63
CA ILE A 35 7.95 4.34 -2.65
C ILE A 35 8.35 3.99 -4.08
N GLY A 36 9.65 3.73 -4.27
CA GLY A 36 10.24 3.31 -5.54
C GLY A 36 10.36 1.80 -5.60
N LEU A 37 9.64 1.16 -6.51
CA LEU A 37 9.65 -0.28 -6.73
C LEU A 37 10.88 -0.69 -7.53
N SER A 38 11.74 -1.56 -6.97
CA SER A 38 12.97 -2.02 -7.60
C SER A 38 12.77 -3.24 -8.49
N ASP A 39 11.75 -4.06 -8.22
CA ASP A 39 11.43 -5.29 -8.95
C ASP A 39 9.91 -5.43 -9.11
N GLN A 40 9.41 -5.16 -10.32
CA GLN A 40 7.98 -5.20 -10.61
C GLN A 40 7.42 -6.63 -10.66
N ASP A 41 8.24 -7.60 -11.04
CA ASP A 41 7.84 -9.01 -11.11
C ASP A 41 7.55 -9.60 -9.73
N SER A 42 7.93 -8.85 -8.67
CA SER A 42 7.76 -9.28 -7.28
C SER A 42 6.41 -8.90 -6.66
N LEU A 43 5.59 -8.13 -7.35
CA LEU A 43 4.32 -7.61 -6.80
C LEU A 43 3.09 -8.39 -7.29
N ASP A 44 3.11 -9.70 -7.13
CA ASP A 44 1.94 -10.55 -7.37
C ASP A 44 0.94 -10.49 -6.22
N GLY A 45 -0.31 -10.84 -6.49
CA GLY A 45 -1.35 -11.00 -5.46
C GLY A 45 -2.05 -9.72 -5.03
N PHE A 46 -1.74 -8.55 -5.60
CA PHE A 46 -2.50 -7.34 -5.35
C PHE A 46 -3.82 -7.32 -6.13
N GLY A 47 -4.92 -6.98 -5.44
CA GLY A 47 -6.20 -6.71 -6.10
C GLY A 47 -6.21 -5.35 -6.78
N TRP A 48 -6.87 -5.25 -7.93
CA TRP A 48 -7.00 -4.02 -8.69
C TRP A 48 -8.44 -3.51 -8.71
N ALA A 49 -8.61 -2.22 -8.49
CA ALA A 49 -9.88 -1.54 -8.71
C ALA A 49 -10.00 -1.06 -10.16
N SER A 50 -8.89 -0.59 -10.75
CA SER A 50 -8.78 -0.27 -12.17
C SER A 50 -7.32 -0.23 -12.62
N MET A 51 -7.08 -0.52 -13.89
CA MET A 51 -5.76 -0.58 -14.51
C MET A 51 -5.80 0.09 -15.89
N GLU A 52 -4.70 0.76 -16.28
CA GLU A 52 -4.56 1.33 -17.63
C GLU A 52 -4.23 0.24 -18.65
N ALA A 53 -3.43 -0.75 -18.28
CA ALA A 53 -3.10 -1.89 -19.12
C ALA A 53 -4.08 -3.06 -18.94
N ASP A 54 -4.00 -4.04 -19.85
CA ASP A 54 -4.90 -5.20 -19.89
C ASP A 54 -4.62 -6.26 -18.82
N SER A 55 -3.47 -6.17 -18.13
CA SER A 55 -3.06 -7.10 -17.08
C SER A 55 -2.34 -6.40 -15.94
N SER A 56 -2.28 -7.09 -14.78
CA SER A 56 -1.51 -6.63 -13.61
C SER A 56 -0.04 -6.42 -13.95
N GLU A 57 0.59 -7.42 -14.58
CA GLU A 57 1.99 -7.40 -15.01
C GLU A 57 2.27 -6.20 -15.93
N ALA A 58 1.50 -6.04 -17.00
CA ALA A 58 1.64 -4.92 -17.92
C ALA A 58 1.40 -3.55 -17.24
N THR A 59 0.57 -3.48 -16.20
CA THR A 59 0.36 -2.23 -15.44
C THR A 59 1.58 -1.90 -14.57
N TRP A 60 2.22 -2.89 -13.95
CA TRP A 60 3.48 -2.69 -13.24
C TRP A 60 4.61 -2.25 -14.17
N GLU A 61 4.68 -2.81 -15.39
CA GLU A 61 5.66 -2.42 -16.41
C GLU A 61 5.54 -0.94 -16.81
N LEU A 62 4.35 -0.33 -16.73
CA LEU A 62 4.17 1.11 -17.00
C LEU A 62 4.97 2.00 -16.03
N LEU A 63 5.37 1.49 -14.88
CA LEU A 63 6.20 2.23 -13.92
C LEU A 63 7.68 2.26 -14.33
N ASP A 64 8.16 1.33 -15.17
CA ASP A 64 9.58 1.21 -15.55
C ASP A 64 10.00 2.23 -16.61
N VAL A 65 9.78 3.51 -16.33
CA VAL A 65 10.16 4.63 -17.18
C VAL A 65 10.95 5.68 -16.39
N PRO A 66 11.98 6.30 -16.99
CA PRO A 66 12.77 7.32 -16.34
C PRO A 66 12.08 8.71 -16.44
N ALA A 67 10.85 8.82 -15.95
CA ALA A 67 10.07 10.04 -16.02
C ALA A 67 10.71 11.17 -15.20
N ALA A 68 10.56 12.41 -15.67
CA ALA A 68 11.17 13.59 -15.06
C ALA A 68 10.29 14.26 -13.97
N GLY A 69 9.01 13.88 -13.85
CA GLY A 69 8.08 14.45 -12.89
C GLY A 69 7.61 15.86 -13.24
N THR A 70 7.71 16.26 -14.50
CA THR A 70 7.22 17.56 -15.01
C THR A 70 5.76 17.46 -15.49
N VAL A 71 5.18 18.59 -15.88
CA VAL A 71 3.84 18.63 -16.49
C VAL A 71 3.80 17.84 -17.80
N GLU A 72 4.87 17.94 -18.60
CA GLU A 72 4.99 17.29 -19.90
C GLU A 72 5.39 15.82 -19.80
N ASP A 73 6.07 15.45 -18.71
CA ASP A 73 6.59 14.10 -18.46
C ASP A 73 6.30 13.69 -17.00
N PRO A 74 5.00 13.46 -16.66
CA PRO A 74 4.60 13.09 -15.31
C PRO A 74 5.01 11.66 -14.99
N VAL A 75 5.37 11.42 -13.73
CA VAL A 75 5.73 10.08 -13.22
C VAL A 75 4.49 9.18 -13.20
N PRO A 76 4.50 8.03 -13.88
CA PRO A 76 3.42 7.05 -13.74
C PRO A 76 3.40 6.50 -12.31
N VAL A 77 2.19 6.40 -11.74
CA VAL A 77 2.00 5.98 -10.35
C VAL A 77 0.85 5.00 -10.21
N VAL A 78 1.08 4.00 -9.37
CA VAL A 78 0.03 3.13 -8.83
C VAL A 78 -0.28 3.57 -7.40
N ILE A 79 -1.57 3.65 -7.05
CA ILE A 79 -2.05 4.16 -5.76
C ILE A 79 -3.18 3.26 -5.27
N ASP A 80 -3.35 3.07 -3.97
CA ASP A 80 -4.58 2.48 -3.43
C ASP A 80 -5.79 3.40 -3.69
N GLN A 81 -6.91 2.82 -4.11
CA GLN A 81 -8.12 3.55 -4.47
C GLN A 81 -8.63 4.47 -3.34
N ASN A 82 -8.60 3.99 -2.09
CA ASN A 82 -9.05 4.80 -0.95
C ASN A 82 -8.11 5.99 -0.73
N THR A 83 -6.79 5.77 -0.88
CA THR A 83 -5.79 6.84 -0.81
C THR A 83 -6.03 7.88 -1.90
N ALA A 84 -6.22 7.46 -3.14
CA ALA A 84 -6.48 8.36 -4.25
C ALA A 84 -7.74 9.21 -4.00
N MET A 85 -8.86 8.56 -3.67
CA MET A 85 -10.16 9.22 -3.55
C MET A 85 -10.29 10.12 -2.32
N TRP A 86 -9.83 9.64 -1.15
CA TRP A 86 -10.10 10.29 0.12
C TRP A 86 -8.94 11.14 0.62
N SER A 87 -7.72 10.62 0.59
CA SER A 87 -6.55 11.32 1.12
C SER A 87 -5.99 12.34 0.12
N LEU A 88 -5.92 11.96 -1.15
CA LEU A 88 -5.34 12.80 -2.19
C LEU A 88 -6.37 13.55 -3.03
N GLN A 89 -7.66 13.23 -2.87
CA GLN A 89 -8.78 13.83 -3.64
C GLN A 89 -8.61 13.72 -5.17
N MET A 90 -7.98 12.65 -5.62
CA MET A 90 -7.83 12.29 -7.03
C MET A 90 -9.05 11.48 -7.46
N ARG A 91 -10.09 12.19 -7.89
CA ARG A 91 -11.39 11.59 -8.24
C ARG A 91 -11.54 11.25 -9.71
N GLY A 92 -10.63 11.73 -10.54
CA GLY A 92 -10.60 11.46 -11.99
C GLY A 92 -10.20 10.02 -12.33
N GLY A 93 -9.56 9.31 -11.40
CA GLY A 93 -9.14 7.93 -11.60
C GLY A 93 -7.92 7.80 -12.51
N LEU A 94 -7.96 6.81 -13.42
CA LEU A 94 -6.87 6.57 -14.37
C LEU A 94 -6.61 7.79 -15.25
N GLY A 95 -5.33 8.10 -15.49
CA GLY A 95 -4.88 9.23 -16.29
C GLY A 95 -4.90 10.57 -15.56
N GLU A 96 -5.47 10.67 -14.36
CA GLU A 96 -5.43 11.91 -13.58
C GLU A 96 -4.00 12.27 -13.22
N VAL A 97 -3.65 13.56 -13.42
CA VAL A 97 -2.34 14.11 -13.06
C VAL A 97 -2.47 15.02 -11.87
N LYS A 98 -1.61 14.84 -10.87
CA LYS A 98 -1.54 15.70 -9.69
C LYS A 98 -0.10 16.00 -9.31
N ALA A 99 0.16 17.24 -8.91
CA ALA A 99 1.46 17.69 -8.44
C ALA A 99 1.51 17.75 -6.91
N PHE A 100 2.69 17.42 -6.35
CA PHE A 100 2.99 17.57 -4.95
C PHE A 100 4.38 18.22 -4.79
N ASP A 101 4.49 19.21 -3.91
CA ASP A 101 5.75 19.88 -3.61
C ASP A 101 6.56 19.11 -2.54
N TYR A 102 7.71 18.58 -2.93
CA TYR A 102 8.66 17.91 -2.02
C TYR A 102 9.80 18.80 -1.54
N GLY A 103 9.66 20.13 -1.68
CA GLY A 103 10.63 21.12 -1.22
C GLY A 103 11.73 21.43 -2.25
N SER A 104 11.90 20.60 -3.25
CA SER A 104 12.75 20.85 -4.44
C SER A 104 11.96 21.33 -5.66
N GLY A 105 10.66 21.47 -5.52
CA GLY A 105 9.71 21.81 -6.56
C GLY A 105 8.58 20.79 -6.67
N ASP A 106 7.62 21.08 -7.54
CA ASP A 106 6.48 20.22 -7.79
C ASP A 106 6.88 18.99 -8.62
N VAL A 107 6.49 17.81 -8.13
CA VAL A 107 6.59 16.56 -8.88
C VAL A 107 5.19 16.15 -9.32
N HIS A 108 5.01 15.97 -10.63
CA HIS A 108 3.74 15.58 -11.23
C HIS A 108 3.64 14.06 -11.36
N PHE A 109 2.54 13.49 -10.87
CA PHE A 109 2.26 12.06 -10.93
C PHE A 109 1.00 11.82 -11.77
N ARG A 110 1.04 10.82 -12.64
CA ARG A 110 -0.09 10.35 -13.46
C ARG A 110 -0.53 8.97 -13.05
N VAL A 111 -1.79 8.82 -12.68
CA VAL A 111 -2.34 7.52 -12.23
C VAL A 111 -2.44 6.55 -13.40
N VAL A 112 -1.75 5.42 -13.28
CA VAL A 112 -1.82 4.31 -14.25
C VAL A 112 -2.51 3.07 -13.68
N GLY A 113 -2.67 2.99 -12.36
CA GLY A 113 -3.36 1.89 -11.70
C GLY A 113 -3.89 2.25 -10.32
N LEU A 114 -5.03 1.66 -9.96
CA LEU A 114 -5.64 1.79 -8.65
C LEU A 114 -5.75 0.42 -8.01
N LEU A 115 -5.10 0.23 -6.86
CA LEU A 115 -5.19 -0.99 -6.07
C LEU A 115 -6.48 -1.02 -5.24
N ALA A 116 -7.03 -2.20 -5.05
CA ALA A 116 -8.22 -2.43 -4.24
C ALA A 116 -7.83 -2.93 -2.84
N GLY A 117 -7.90 -2.06 -1.82
CA GLY A 117 -7.71 -2.45 -0.42
C GLY A 117 -6.31 -3.02 -0.13
N SER A 118 -5.28 -2.26 -0.42
CA SER A 118 -3.88 -2.67 -0.34
C SER A 118 -3.23 -2.31 1.00
N VAL A 119 -2.25 -3.11 1.45
CA VAL A 119 -1.33 -2.78 2.56
C VAL A 119 -0.44 -1.57 2.24
N LEU A 120 -0.35 -1.18 0.96
CA LEU A 120 0.37 -0.01 0.48
C LEU A 120 -0.48 1.27 0.53
N GLN A 121 -1.61 1.25 1.24
CA GLN A 121 -2.46 2.42 1.45
C GLN A 121 -1.64 3.58 2.04
N GLY A 122 -1.91 4.80 1.59
CA GLY A 122 -1.19 6.00 2.01
C GLY A 122 0.12 6.25 1.26
N LYS A 123 0.49 5.40 0.30
CA LYS A 123 1.74 5.51 -0.46
C LYS A 123 1.48 5.67 -1.95
N LEU A 124 2.34 6.42 -2.62
CA LEU A 124 2.46 6.49 -4.08
C LEU A 124 3.53 5.49 -4.51
N ILE A 125 3.20 4.57 -5.40
CA ILE A 125 4.12 3.53 -5.89
C ILE A 125 4.56 3.94 -7.29
N ILE A 126 5.86 4.14 -7.46
CA ILE A 126 6.49 4.49 -8.74
C ILE A 126 7.64 3.52 -9.05
N GLY A 127 8.11 3.50 -10.28
CA GLY A 127 9.30 2.71 -10.63
C GLY A 127 10.59 3.32 -10.07
N GLU A 128 11.57 2.48 -9.78
CA GLU A 128 12.85 2.89 -9.21
C GLU A 128 13.56 3.93 -10.08
N ARG A 129 13.53 3.77 -11.42
CA ARG A 129 14.16 4.69 -12.37
C ARG A 129 13.61 6.10 -12.27
N ALA A 130 12.29 6.24 -12.20
CA ALA A 130 11.63 7.53 -11.99
C ALA A 130 11.93 8.07 -10.58
N PHE A 131 11.94 7.20 -9.56
CA PHE A 131 12.27 7.59 -8.19
C PHE A 131 13.67 8.21 -8.07
N GLU A 132 14.67 7.60 -8.69
CA GLU A 132 16.04 8.12 -8.71
C GLU A 132 16.15 9.48 -9.42
N ASN A 133 15.37 9.69 -10.48
CA ASN A 133 15.33 10.96 -11.18
C ASN A 133 14.72 12.09 -10.35
N VAL A 134 13.58 11.82 -9.70
CA VAL A 134 12.84 12.88 -8.99
C VAL A 134 13.31 13.06 -7.54
N PHE A 135 13.92 12.02 -6.93
CA PHE A 135 14.43 12.06 -5.56
C PHE A 135 15.89 11.61 -5.42
N PRO A 136 16.85 12.22 -6.11
CA PRO A 136 18.24 11.77 -6.17
C PRO A 136 18.96 11.77 -4.81
N SER A 137 18.45 12.53 -3.85
CA SER A 137 18.99 12.57 -2.48
C SER A 137 18.51 11.44 -1.58
N SER A 138 17.47 10.71 -1.98
CA SER A 138 16.90 9.60 -1.21
C SER A 138 17.56 8.29 -1.65
N THR A 139 18.57 7.83 -0.90
CA THR A 139 19.38 6.66 -1.26
C THR A 139 19.06 5.46 -0.36
N GLY A 140 19.29 4.26 -0.92
CA GLY A 140 19.08 2.99 -0.20
C GLY A 140 17.60 2.57 -0.16
N TYR A 141 17.38 1.39 0.42
CA TYR A 141 16.05 0.81 0.59
C TYR A 141 15.62 0.97 2.05
N GLN A 142 14.41 1.46 2.28
CA GLN A 142 13.90 1.80 3.60
C GLN A 142 12.55 1.16 3.91
N TYR A 143 11.92 0.55 2.90
CA TYR A 143 10.67 -0.17 3.04
C TYR A 143 10.80 -1.53 2.38
N PHE A 144 10.25 -2.58 3.00
CA PHE A 144 10.38 -3.95 2.52
C PHE A 144 9.03 -4.65 2.61
N LEU A 145 8.68 -5.42 1.59
CA LEU A 145 7.62 -6.41 1.66
C LEU A 145 8.24 -7.80 1.69
N PHE A 146 7.77 -8.61 2.63
CA PHE A 146 8.14 -10.00 2.75
C PHE A 146 6.93 -10.84 2.33
N ALA A 147 7.08 -11.66 1.30
CA ALA A 147 6.06 -12.57 0.82
C ALA A 147 6.52 -14.02 1.01
N MET A 148 5.71 -14.84 1.66
CA MET A 148 5.98 -16.26 1.75
C MET A 148 5.63 -16.93 0.42
N GLN A 149 6.58 -17.66 -0.16
CA GLN A 149 6.36 -18.47 -1.35
C GLN A 149 5.79 -19.81 -0.94
N GLY A 150 4.68 -20.18 -1.54
CA GLY A 150 4.09 -21.50 -1.37
C GLY A 150 2.78 -21.49 -0.62
N GLY A 151 1.72 -21.65 -1.38
CA GLY A 151 0.38 -21.91 -0.94
C GLY A 151 -0.60 -21.44 -1.98
N ASP A 152 -0.84 -22.30 -2.99
CA ASP A 152 -2.07 -22.18 -3.75
C ASP A 152 -3.23 -22.04 -2.78
N ALA A 153 -4.07 -21.03 -2.99
CA ALA A 153 -5.30 -20.77 -2.24
C ALA A 153 -6.37 -21.84 -2.54
N SER A 154 -5.97 -23.11 -2.61
CA SER A 154 -6.88 -24.24 -2.68
C SER A 154 -7.11 -24.76 -1.27
N GLU A 155 -8.31 -24.50 -0.76
CA GLU A 155 -9.04 -25.17 0.32
C GLU A 155 -8.24 -26.19 1.15
N SER A 156 -7.19 -25.79 1.85
CA SER A 156 -6.47 -26.63 2.80
C SER A 156 -6.83 -26.26 4.23
N ALA A 157 -7.07 -27.28 5.01
CA ALA A 157 -7.66 -27.25 6.34
C ALA A 157 -7.21 -26.14 7.28
N ALA A 158 -8.09 -25.73 8.20
CA ALA A 158 -7.86 -24.70 9.22
C ALA A 158 -6.58 -24.92 10.08
N SER A 159 -6.04 -26.14 10.12
CA SER A 159 -4.77 -26.47 10.78
C SER A 159 -3.54 -25.94 10.03
N GLU A 160 -3.54 -25.95 8.69
CA GLU A 160 -2.42 -25.43 7.88
C GLU A 160 -2.37 -23.90 7.91
N LEU A 161 -3.51 -23.24 8.09
CA LEU A 161 -3.57 -21.79 8.27
C LEU A 161 -2.98 -21.36 9.61
N SER A 162 -3.25 -22.14 10.69
CA SER A 162 -2.68 -21.88 12.01
C SER A 162 -1.16 -22.06 12.03
N ASP A 163 -0.66 -23.12 11.41
CA ASP A 163 0.78 -23.40 11.33
C ASP A 163 1.53 -22.32 10.54
N ARG A 164 0.89 -21.75 9.50
CA ARG A 164 1.44 -20.62 8.73
C ARG A 164 1.45 -19.32 9.51
N ASP A 165 0.41 -19.05 10.28
CA ASP A 165 0.34 -17.88 11.13
C ASP A 165 1.47 -17.88 12.16
N ASP A 166 1.73 -19.03 12.79
CA ASP A 166 2.82 -19.19 13.74
C ASP A 166 4.20 -19.03 13.07
N GLU A 167 4.38 -19.53 11.84
CA GLU A 167 5.62 -19.37 11.05
C GLU A 167 5.86 -17.89 10.67
N VAL A 168 4.81 -17.16 10.28
CA VAL A 168 4.91 -15.71 9.97
C VAL A 168 5.30 -14.92 11.20
N ASP A 169 4.72 -15.23 12.36
CA ASP A 169 5.03 -14.56 13.62
C ASP A 169 6.48 -14.84 14.06
N GLU A 170 6.97 -16.06 13.93
CA GLU A 170 8.37 -16.42 14.23
C GLU A 170 9.35 -15.68 13.31
N ILE A 171 9.03 -15.59 12.00
CA ILE A 171 9.85 -14.84 11.04
C ILE A 171 9.87 -13.35 11.38
N ALA A 172 8.73 -12.76 11.72
CA ALA A 172 8.63 -11.37 12.09
C ALA A 172 9.48 -11.05 13.33
N GLU A 173 9.37 -11.87 14.38
CA GLU A 173 10.14 -11.73 15.63
C GLU A 173 11.66 -11.85 15.38
N VAL A 174 12.08 -12.83 14.56
CA VAL A 174 13.49 -13.03 14.22
C VAL A 174 14.02 -11.83 13.41
N LEU A 175 13.28 -11.32 12.45
CA LEU A 175 13.67 -10.15 11.66
C LEU A 175 13.81 -8.91 12.55
N GLU A 176 12.81 -8.66 13.38
CA GLU A 176 12.80 -7.52 14.30
C GLU A 176 13.96 -7.59 15.30
N SER A 177 14.19 -8.75 15.91
CA SER A 177 15.28 -8.94 16.87
C SER A 177 16.68 -8.78 16.25
N ARG A 178 16.86 -9.19 14.99
CA ARG A 178 18.17 -9.08 14.30
C ARG A 178 18.43 -7.71 13.69
N LEU A 179 17.38 -6.97 13.38
CA LEU A 179 17.46 -5.69 12.68
C LEU A 179 17.04 -4.51 13.58
N VAL A 180 16.88 -4.74 14.87
CA VAL A 180 16.55 -3.70 15.87
C VAL A 180 17.56 -2.55 15.84
N ASP A 181 18.84 -2.85 15.68
CA ASP A 181 19.91 -1.83 15.59
C ASP A 181 19.82 -1.00 14.29
N ALA A 182 19.17 -1.53 13.25
CA ALA A 182 18.88 -0.83 12.02
C ALA A 182 17.54 -0.04 12.09
N GLY A 183 16.80 -0.13 13.20
CA GLY A 183 15.51 0.53 13.38
C GLY A 183 14.39 -0.06 12.53
N MET A 184 14.47 -1.37 12.21
CA MET A 184 13.43 -2.04 11.45
C MET A 184 12.22 -2.34 12.36
N ASP A 185 11.03 -1.94 11.90
CA ASP A 185 9.73 -2.29 12.46
C ASP A 185 9.04 -3.27 11.50
N VAL A 186 8.66 -4.44 11.98
CA VAL A 186 8.06 -5.50 11.18
C VAL A 186 6.58 -5.64 11.56
N GLN A 187 5.71 -5.49 10.58
CA GLN A 187 4.26 -5.59 10.78
C GLN A 187 3.64 -6.62 9.83
N ARG A 188 2.75 -7.42 10.36
CA ARG A 188 1.96 -8.36 9.55
C ARG A 188 0.98 -7.61 8.65
N ALA A 189 0.92 -8.01 7.38
CA ALA A 189 0.07 -7.39 6.37
C ALA A 189 -1.43 -7.51 6.71
N ASP A 190 -1.87 -8.64 7.26
CA ASP A 190 -3.26 -8.87 7.68
C ASP A 190 -3.65 -7.97 8.87
N HIS A 191 -2.76 -7.76 9.84
CA HIS A 191 -3.00 -6.84 10.95
C HIS A 191 -3.09 -5.38 10.46
N VAL A 192 -2.23 -4.97 9.54
CA VAL A 192 -2.28 -3.64 8.90
C VAL A 192 -3.61 -3.46 8.17
N LEU A 193 -4.01 -4.42 7.34
CA LEU A 193 -5.30 -4.41 6.63
C LEU A 193 -6.48 -4.40 7.59
N ALA A 194 -6.47 -5.23 8.63
CA ALA A 194 -7.51 -5.25 9.65
C ALA A 194 -7.64 -3.89 10.35
N GLY A 195 -6.52 -3.24 10.66
CA GLY A 195 -6.50 -1.88 11.24
C GLY A 195 -7.12 -0.85 10.30
N LEU A 196 -6.78 -0.88 9.02
CA LEU A 196 -7.34 0.01 8.00
C LEU A 196 -8.86 -0.18 7.82
N LEU A 197 -9.33 -1.43 7.89
CA LEU A 197 -10.74 -1.78 7.76
C LEU A 197 -11.54 -1.60 9.06
N ALA A 198 -10.89 -1.58 10.22
CA ALA A 198 -11.56 -1.49 11.53
C ALA A 198 -12.40 -0.22 11.66
N VAL A 199 -11.91 0.90 11.16
CA VAL A 199 -12.65 2.18 11.16
C VAL A 199 -13.92 2.04 10.32
N GLN A 200 -13.82 1.50 9.12
CA GLN A 200 -14.96 1.29 8.21
C GLN A 200 -15.99 0.34 8.82
N ASN A 201 -15.55 -0.77 9.41
CA ASN A 201 -16.41 -1.75 10.07
C ASN A 201 -17.11 -1.17 11.31
N THR A 202 -16.45 -0.27 12.05
CA THR A 202 -17.05 0.40 13.21
C THR A 202 -18.20 1.31 12.77
N TYR A 203 -18.05 2.07 11.70
CA TYR A 203 -19.13 2.88 11.14
C TYR A 203 -20.31 2.00 10.69
N LEU A 204 -20.06 0.93 9.94
CA LEU A 204 -21.10 0.01 9.49
C LEU A 204 -21.88 -0.61 10.65
N ARG A 205 -21.21 -1.06 11.70
CA ARG A 205 -21.85 -1.60 12.92
C ARG A 205 -22.70 -0.56 13.63
N THR A 206 -22.23 0.68 13.70
CA THR A 206 -22.97 1.78 14.32
C THR A 206 -24.25 2.09 13.54
N PHE A 207 -24.16 2.17 12.20
CA PHE A 207 -25.34 2.38 11.35
C PHE A 207 -26.33 1.22 11.42
N GLN A 208 -25.84 -0.02 11.46
CA GLN A 208 -26.68 -1.21 11.60
C GLN A 208 -27.42 -1.21 12.96
N SER A 209 -26.73 -0.83 14.06
CA SER A 209 -27.35 -0.73 15.39
C SER A 209 -28.42 0.36 15.43
N LEU A 210 -28.13 1.54 14.88
CA LEU A 210 -29.09 2.64 14.80
C LEU A 210 -30.28 2.29 13.92
N GLY A 211 -30.06 1.61 12.78
CA GLY A 211 -31.12 1.14 11.91
C GLY A 211 -32.02 0.08 12.57
N ALA A 212 -31.42 -0.87 13.29
CA ALA A 212 -32.15 -1.89 14.06
C ALA A 212 -32.99 -1.25 15.17
N LEU A 213 -32.41 -0.26 15.89
CA LEU A 213 -33.12 0.46 16.93
C LEU A 213 -34.30 1.27 16.36
N GLY A 214 -34.10 1.92 15.21
CA GLY A 214 -35.16 2.66 14.50
C GLY A 214 -36.31 1.76 14.05
N LEU A 215 -36.00 0.57 13.54
CA LEU A 215 -37.00 -0.45 13.18
C LEU A 215 -37.79 -0.94 14.41
N LEU A 216 -37.10 -1.21 15.52
CA LEU A 216 -37.71 -1.62 16.79
C LEU A 216 -38.68 -0.55 17.32
N LEU A 217 -38.24 0.70 17.38
CA LEU A 217 -39.08 1.81 17.83
C LEU A 217 -40.25 2.05 16.88
N GLY A 218 -40.07 1.93 15.58
CA GLY A 218 -41.14 2.07 14.57
C GLY A 218 -42.20 0.96 14.65
N THR A 219 -41.81 -0.28 15.01
CA THR A 219 -42.78 -1.39 15.18
C THR A 219 -43.53 -1.36 16.51
N ILE A 220 -42.97 -0.75 17.57
CA ILE A 220 -43.64 -0.61 18.87
C ILE A 220 -44.54 0.63 18.93
N GLY A 221 -44.27 1.63 18.07
CA GLY A 221 -45.03 2.89 18.00
C GLY A 221 -46.21 2.88 17.05
N LEU A 222 -46.50 1.76 16.41
CA LEU A 222 -47.71 1.48 15.60
C LEU A 222 -48.67 0.62 16.40
#